data_4efac90d7d84e8299404bb3fb5aca744
#
_entry.id   4efac90d7d84e8299404bb3fb5aca744
#
_cell.length_a   1.000
_cell.length_b   1.000
_cell.length_c   1.000
_cell.angle_alpha   90.00
_cell.angle_beta   90.00
_cell.angle_gamma   90.00
#
_symmetry.space_group_name_H-M   'P 1'
#
loop_
_entity.id
_entity.type
_entity.pdbx_description
1 polymer ?
#
loop_
_entity_poly.entity_id
_entity_poly.type
_entity_poly.pdbx_seq_one_letter_code
_entity_poly.pdbx_strand_id
1 'polypeptide(L)'
;MESKREYDYILPGRAESYWLATVPEPSYPALKGDIRVDIAIIGGGIAGLTTAYLLKEAGFSSIAVIEAGRILKGVTGHTTAKVTSQHSLIYDRLLSKFGKRQAQQYAESNQAALEKIASIVASKKIDCDFVRKPSYVYAGSEDSTNKIQNEAQTARNLGLPASFEENLPLTFKTYGAVRFNNQAQFHPVKYLNALAEEIHEDGCHIFENTRALKIEGEEPVTITTDKGTIRARKVVQATHYPIHDRPGLFFQRLYQSRSYVLGVRIRDPFPDGMFINAEEPVRSLRSQSTDKGELILVSGEGHRTGEEEHEISRYQNLEKWVRSVYSVDSIDYRWSSQDAISIDHIPYIGRQTSGNDSIFLATGFKKWGMTTGTVAAMIITDMIRGKYNPWEEVYDPSRFKPVESAKTLLSQAVEATKGFVGDRILPTHKEASQIGPEECAILQNRGGE
;
A
#
# COMPACT_ATOMS: atom_id res chain seq x y z
N MET A 1 -11.44 -34.06 -20.83
CA MET A 1 -10.42 -33.76 -21.85
C MET A 1 -10.16 -32.26 -22.06
N GLU A 2 -10.61 -31.39 -21.17
CA GLU A 2 -10.45 -29.93 -21.26
C GLU A 2 -9.38 -29.34 -20.32
N SER A 3 -8.78 -30.12 -19.42
CA SER A 3 -7.85 -29.58 -18.38
C SER A 3 -6.40 -29.41 -18.84
N LYS A 4 -6.04 -29.77 -20.08
CA LYS A 4 -4.64 -29.69 -20.55
C LYS A 4 -4.26 -28.41 -21.32
N ARG A 5 -5.21 -27.51 -21.64
CA ARG A 5 -4.92 -26.30 -22.45
C ARG A 5 -4.65 -25.01 -21.64
N GLU A 6 -4.85 -25.02 -20.34
CA GLU A 6 -4.68 -23.83 -19.50
C GLU A 6 -3.21 -23.53 -19.13
N TYR A 7 -2.34 -24.54 -19.21
CA TYR A 7 -0.94 -24.45 -18.78
C TYR A 7 0.05 -23.95 -19.84
N ASP A 8 -0.39 -23.74 -21.09
CA ASP A 8 0.48 -23.25 -22.17
C ASP A 8 0.42 -21.74 -22.41
N TYR A 9 -0.34 -20.99 -21.58
CA TYR A 9 -0.43 -19.54 -21.73
C TYR A 9 0.76 -18.83 -21.08
N ILE A 10 1.67 -18.34 -21.92
CA ILE A 10 2.79 -17.50 -21.45
C ILE A 10 2.28 -16.08 -21.23
N LEU A 11 2.29 -15.64 -19.99
CA LEU A 11 1.89 -14.27 -19.64
C LEU A 11 2.80 -13.24 -20.35
N PRO A 12 2.23 -12.24 -21.04
CA PRO A 12 3.01 -11.22 -21.72
C PRO A 12 3.69 -10.28 -20.74
N GLY A 13 4.76 -9.63 -21.20
CA GLY A 13 5.52 -8.62 -20.44
C GLY A 13 6.52 -9.23 -19.45
N ARG A 14 7.45 -8.40 -18.99
CA ARG A 14 8.43 -8.77 -17.97
C ARG A 14 7.77 -8.95 -16.62
N ALA A 15 8.07 -10.02 -15.89
CA ALA A 15 7.60 -10.27 -14.53
C ALA A 15 8.35 -9.38 -13.51
N GLU A 16 8.21 -8.07 -13.65
CA GLU A 16 8.92 -7.07 -12.86
C GLU A 16 8.12 -5.76 -12.81
N SER A 17 8.19 -5.06 -11.69
CA SER A 17 7.62 -3.72 -11.58
C SER A 17 8.40 -2.72 -12.44
N TYR A 18 7.70 -1.89 -13.21
CA TYR A 18 8.28 -0.79 -13.96
C TYR A 18 9.19 0.11 -13.09
N TRP A 19 8.77 0.36 -11.86
CA TRP A 19 9.49 1.23 -10.93
C TRP A 19 10.87 0.68 -10.55
N LEU A 20 10.97 -0.62 -10.37
CA LEU A 20 12.21 -1.30 -10.01
C LEU A 20 13.09 -1.57 -11.22
N ALA A 21 12.48 -1.78 -12.39
CA ALA A 21 13.18 -2.06 -13.64
C ALA A 21 13.91 -0.84 -14.24
N THR A 22 13.52 0.39 -13.84
CA THR A 22 13.94 1.63 -14.51
C THR A 22 14.82 2.55 -13.68
N VAL A 23 15.12 2.16 -12.43
CA VAL A 23 15.97 2.95 -11.52
C VAL A 23 17.07 2.07 -10.95
N PRO A 24 18.32 2.54 -10.89
CA PRO A 24 19.40 1.83 -10.21
C PRO A 24 19.06 1.56 -8.74
N GLU A 25 19.43 0.40 -8.24
CA GLU A 25 19.27 0.05 -6.85
C GLU A 25 20.39 0.66 -6.01
N PRO A 26 20.08 1.50 -5.01
CA PRO A 26 21.07 1.87 -4.01
C PRO A 26 21.43 0.64 -3.18
N SER A 27 22.58 0.65 -2.51
CA SER A 27 23.02 -0.45 -1.66
C SER A 27 23.47 0.09 -0.32
N TYR A 28 22.84 -0.41 0.74
CA TYR A 28 23.18 -0.06 2.12
C TYR A 28 23.75 -1.28 2.84
N PRO A 29 24.68 -1.06 3.83
CA PRO A 29 25.32 -2.17 4.52
C PRO A 29 24.31 -2.95 5.38
N ALA A 30 24.58 -4.22 5.65
CA ALA A 30 23.91 -4.93 6.71
C ALA A 30 24.43 -4.47 8.09
N LEU A 31 23.60 -4.59 9.11
CA LEU A 31 24.03 -4.33 10.49
C LEU A 31 25.21 -5.25 10.86
N LYS A 32 26.18 -4.69 11.57
CA LYS A 32 27.35 -5.44 12.07
C LYS A 32 27.41 -5.31 13.60
N GLY A 33 26.88 -6.32 14.30
CA GLY A 33 26.88 -6.36 15.76
C GLY A 33 25.85 -5.44 16.42
N ASP A 34 26.07 -5.14 17.69
CA ASP A 34 25.11 -4.41 18.51
C ASP A 34 25.30 -2.90 18.37
N ILE A 35 24.20 -2.15 18.28
CA ILE A 35 24.21 -0.70 18.25
C ILE A 35 23.18 -0.10 19.21
N ARG A 36 23.38 1.18 19.52
CA ARG A 36 22.41 2.01 20.25
C ARG A 36 22.06 3.24 19.42
N VAL A 37 20.76 3.54 19.32
CA VAL A 37 20.23 4.72 18.63
C VAL A 37 19.11 5.36 19.45
N ASP A 38 18.73 6.58 19.15
CA ASP A 38 17.54 7.18 19.75
C ASP A 38 16.27 6.60 19.14
N ILE A 39 16.25 6.43 17.83
CA ILE A 39 15.07 5.96 17.12
C ILE A 39 15.46 4.82 16.16
N ALA A 40 14.75 3.70 16.26
CA ALA A 40 14.84 2.61 15.30
C ALA A 40 13.54 2.50 14.50
N ILE A 41 13.66 2.40 13.17
CA ILE A 41 12.54 2.25 12.25
C ILE A 41 12.67 0.92 11.54
N ILE A 42 11.67 0.07 11.66
CA ILE A 42 11.66 -1.27 11.08
C ILE A 42 10.80 -1.25 9.82
N GLY A 43 11.43 -1.43 8.65
CA GLY A 43 10.81 -1.40 7.33
C GLY A 43 11.31 -0.24 6.46
N GLY A 44 11.93 -0.58 5.33
CA GLY A 44 12.51 0.35 4.33
C GLY A 44 11.54 0.72 3.21
N GLY A 45 10.24 0.74 3.48
CA GLY A 45 9.21 1.23 2.55
C GLY A 45 8.89 2.72 2.72
N ILE A 46 7.84 3.19 2.03
CA ILE A 46 7.46 4.62 2.06
C ILE A 46 7.20 5.14 3.47
N ALA A 47 6.49 4.41 4.32
CA ALA A 47 6.20 4.87 5.67
C ALA A 47 7.48 4.99 6.51
N GLY A 48 8.37 3.99 6.47
CA GLY A 48 9.61 4.01 7.24
C GLY A 48 10.59 5.07 6.77
N LEU A 49 10.88 5.14 5.47
CA LEU A 49 11.81 6.13 4.93
C LEU A 49 11.28 7.56 5.09
N THR A 50 9.99 7.81 4.85
CA THR A 50 9.42 9.14 5.07
C THR A 50 9.45 9.53 6.55
N THR A 51 9.21 8.58 7.47
CA THR A 51 9.33 8.84 8.92
C THR A 51 10.76 9.17 9.30
N ALA A 52 11.76 8.42 8.83
CA ALA A 52 13.17 8.70 9.07
C ALA A 52 13.56 10.09 8.55
N TYR A 53 13.16 10.41 7.33
CA TYR A 53 13.42 11.71 6.72
C TYR A 53 12.82 12.86 7.54
N LEU A 54 11.54 12.79 7.93
CA LEU A 54 10.89 13.85 8.69
C LEU A 54 11.46 13.99 10.11
N LEU A 55 11.90 12.90 10.74
CA LEU A 55 12.60 12.95 12.02
C LEU A 55 13.97 13.60 11.89
N LYS A 56 14.74 13.30 10.82
CA LYS A 56 16.03 13.97 10.55
C LYS A 56 15.81 15.47 10.30
N GLU A 57 14.82 15.85 9.49
CA GLU A 57 14.43 17.26 9.28
C GLU A 57 13.99 17.95 10.59
N ALA A 58 13.47 17.18 11.55
CA ALA A 58 13.10 17.68 12.88
C ALA A 58 14.28 17.79 13.85
N GLY A 59 15.52 17.45 13.44
CA GLY A 59 16.75 17.57 14.21
C GLY A 59 17.20 16.31 14.95
N PHE A 60 16.58 15.15 14.72
CA PHE A 60 17.09 13.88 15.25
C PHE A 60 18.25 13.38 14.40
N SER A 61 19.39 13.06 15.04
CA SER A 61 20.63 12.64 14.39
C SER A 61 21.08 11.22 14.76
N SER A 62 20.26 10.47 15.48
CA SER A 62 20.55 9.09 15.89
C SER A 62 19.38 8.18 15.51
N ILE A 63 19.30 7.84 14.20
CA ILE A 63 18.22 7.07 13.61
C ILE A 63 18.80 5.86 12.88
N ALA A 64 18.21 4.66 13.10
CA ALA A 64 18.49 3.47 12.31
C ALA A 64 17.23 2.98 11.60
N VAL A 65 17.25 2.92 10.28
CA VAL A 65 16.25 2.21 9.49
C VAL A 65 16.80 0.80 9.22
N ILE A 66 16.03 -0.24 9.53
CA ILE A 66 16.38 -1.62 9.22
C ILE A 66 15.36 -2.26 8.28
N GLU A 67 15.85 -2.96 7.27
CA GLU A 67 15.06 -3.64 6.26
C GLU A 67 15.52 -5.12 6.14
N ALA A 68 14.55 -6.02 6.14
CA ALA A 68 14.83 -7.46 6.09
C ALA A 68 15.50 -7.91 4.79
N GLY A 69 15.19 -7.26 3.69
CA GLY A 69 15.79 -7.45 2.38
C GLY A 69 16.45 -6.15 1.90
N ARG A 70 15.98 -5.63 0.78
CA ARG A 70 16.40 -4.36 0.20
C ARG A 70 15.28 -3.34 0.37
N ILE A 71 15.63 -2.06 0.59
CA ILE A 71 14.63 -1.00 0.64
C ILE A 71 13.80 -0.96 -0.63
N LEU A 72 12.54 -0.52 -0.52
CA LEU A 72 11.58 -0.32 -1.61
C LEU A 72 11.15 -1.59 -2.38
N LYS A 73 11.70 -2.77 -2.10
CA LYS A 73 11.35 -4.02 -2.80
C LYS A 73 10.02 -4.64 -2.38
N GLY A 74 9.40 -4.14 -1.31
CA GLY A 74 8.06 -4.55 -0.88
C GLY A 74 6.95 -3.86 -1.69
N VAL A 75 5.81 -3.62 -1.05
CA VAL A 75 4.61 -2.99 -1.66
C VAL A 75 4.90 -1.63 -2.30
N THR A 76 5.83 -0.87 -1.75
CA THR A 76 6.23 0.45 -2.26
C THR A 76 6.74 0.40 -3.70
N GLY A 77 7.58 -0.58 -4.04
CA GLY A 77 8.07 -0.79 -5.39
C GLY A 77 7.09 -1.48 -6.34
N HIS A 78 5.92 -1.90 -5.85
CA HIS A 78 4.88 -2.61 -6.62
C HIS A 78 3.55 -1.87 -6.67
N THR A 79 3.53 -0.60 -6.30
CA THR A 79 2.35 0.28 -6.31
C THR A 79 1.97 0.76 -7.71
N THR A 80 0.76 1.31 -7.88
CA THR A 80 0.42 2.14 -9.05
C THR A 80 0.82 3.61 -8.89
N ALA A 81 1.32 4.00 -7.71
CA ALA A 81 1.93 5.30 -7.40
C ALA A 81 1.03 6.53 -7.65
N LYS A 82 -0.26 6.41 -7.35
CA LYS A 82 -1.16 7.56 -7.24
C LYS A 82 -0.92 8.27 -5.91
N VAL A 83 -0.76 9.57 -5.95
CA VAL A 83 -0.65 10.45 -4.78
C VAL A 83 -1.94 11.25 -4.67
N THR A 84 -2.88 10.76 -3.89
CA THR A 84 -4.25 11.31 -3.87
C THR A 84 -4.88 11.18 -2.49
N SER A 85 -5.72 12.16 -2.16
CA SER A 85 -6.66 12.07 -1.03
C SER A 85 -7.97 11.35 -1.39
N GLN A 86 -8.19 10.99 -2.66
CA GLN A 86 -9.31 10.21 -3.13
C GLN A 86 -9.04 8.70 -3.01
N HIS A 87 -9.58 8.07 -1.98
CA HIS A 87 -9.36 6.66 -1.66
C HIS A 87 -10.58 5.80 -2.00
N SER A 88 -10.94 5.70 -3.28
CA SER A 88 -12.22 5.16 -3.76
C SER A 88 -13.40 5.97 -3.19
N LEU A 89 -14.53 5.34 -2.89
CA LEU A 89 -15.70 5.94 -2.26
C LEU A 89 -15.62 5.76 -0.74
N ILE A 90 -14.83 6.58 -0.05
CA ILE A 90 -14.58 6.41 1.39
C ILE A 90 -15.27 7.47 2.26
N TYR A 91 -15.50 8.69 1.77
CA TYR A 91 -15.91 9.82 2.61
C TYR A 91 -17.35 9.72 3.10
N ASP A 92 -18.26 9.28 2.25
CA ASP A 92 -19.65 9.02 2.68
C ASP A 92 -19.72 7.93 3.73
N ARG A 93 -18.92 6.87 3.58
CA ARG A 93 -18.78 5.83 4.59
C ARG A 93 -18.16 6.36 5.89
N LEU A 94 -17.10 7.17 5.82
CA LEU A 94 -16.46 7.75 7.02
C LEU A 94 -17.43 8.64 7.76
N LEU A 95 -18.15 9.50 7.05
CA LEU A 95 -19.16 10.37 7.65
C LEU A 95 -20.26 9.56 8.36
N SER A 96 -20.78 8.52 7.72
CA SER A 96 -21.86 7.70 8.25
C SER A 96 -21.43 6.81 9.42
N LYS A 97 -20.19 6.29 9.43
CA LYS A 97 -19.70 5.31 10.41
C LYS A 97 -18.93 5.91 11.58
N PHE A 98 -18.19 6.99 11.31
CA PHE A 98 -17.27 7.59 12.27
C PHE A 98 -17.65 9.02 12.65
N GLY A 99 -18.60 9.63 11.93
CA GLY A 99 -19.06 11.00 12.14
C GLY A 99 -18.15 12.06 11.50
N LYS A 100 -18.64 13.30 11.51
CA LYS A 100 -18.05 14.41 10.78
C LYS A 100 -16.59 14.70 11.18
N ARG A 101 -16.29 14.68 12.49
CA ARG A 101 -14.96 15.01 13.01
C ARG A 101 -13.90 14.06 12.46
N GLN A 102 -14.10 12.75 12.55
CA GLN A 102 -13.12 11.76 12.08
C GLN A 102 -13.04 11.72 10.55
N ALA A 103 -14.16 11.90 9.84
CA ALA A 103 -14.16 12.05 8.40
C ALA A 103 -13.34 13.27 7.95
N GLN A 104 -13.46 14.40 8.68
CA GLN A 104 -12.69 15.61 8.44
C GLN A 104 -11.20 15.40 8.69
N GLN A 105 -10.82 14.77 9.81
CA GLN A 105 -9.42 14.45 10.12
C GLN A 105 -8.78 13.58 9.05
N TYR A 106 -9.50 12.57 8.54
CA TYR A 106 -9.03 11.72 7.45
C TYR A 106 -8.84 12.51 6.14
N ALA A 107 -9.78 13.35 5.79
CA ALA A 107 -9.73 14.19 4.58
C ALA A 107 -8.54 15.16 4.62
N GLU A 108 -8.41 15.92 5.70
CA GLU A 108 -7.35 16.90 5.91
C GLU A 108 -5.96 16.26 5.90
N SER A 109 -5.79 15.17 6.63
CA SER A 109 -4.49 14.49 6.75
C SER A 109 -3.98 13.97 5.40
N ASN A 110 -4.85 13.35 4.59
CA ASN A 110 -4.44 12.83 3.29
C ASN A 110 -4.21 13.94 2.25
N GLN A 111 -4.97 15.04 2.30
CA GLN A 111 -4.69 16.20 1.48
C GLN A 111 -3.37 16.87 1.91
N ALA A 112 -3.11 17.00 3.21
CA ALA A 112 -1.86 17.53 3.73
C ALA A 112 -0.65 16.64 3.37
N ALA A 113 -0.81 15.32 3.36
CA ALA A 113 0.23 14.39 2.95
C ALA A 113 0.60 14.53 1.46
N LEU A 114 -0.40 14.72 0.59
CA LEU A 114 -0.16 15.01 -0.81
C LEU A 114 0.66 16.30 -0.97
N GLU A 115 0.29 17.37 -0.26
CA GLU A 115 1.03 18.64 -0.31
C GLU A 115 2.42 18.52 0.33
N LYS A 116 2.59 17.69 1.36
CA LYS A 116 3.90 17.41 1.95
C LYS A 116 4.82 16.73 0.93
N ILE A 117 4.35 15.71 0.21
CA ILE A 117 5.12 15.08 -0.87
C ILE A 117 5.51 16.12 -1.93
N ALA A 118 4.56 16.91 -2.41
CA ALA A 118 4.83 17.97 -3.39
C ALA A 118 5.86 18.98 -2.91
N SER A 119 5.77 19.40 -1.65
CA SER A 119 6.72 20.33 -1.02
C SER A 119 8.13 19.73 -0.92
N ILE A 120 8.27 18.47 -0.55
CA ILE A 120 9.56 17.76 -0.51
C ILE A 120 10.16 17.67 -1.91
N VAL A 121 9.37 17.24 -2.90
CA VAL A 121 9.82 17.16 -4.30
C VAL A 121 10.34 18.51 -4.79
N ALA A 122 9.61 19.59 -4.53
CA ALA A 122 9.98 20.93 -4.97
C ALA A 122 11.22 21.47 -4.22
N SER A 123 11.25 21.35 -2.90
CA SER A 123 12.34 21.90 -2.06
C SER A 123 13.68 21.18 -2.27
N LYS A 124 13.63 19.84 -2.45
CA LYS A 124 14.81 19.02 -2.71
C LYS A 124 15.12 18.85 -4.20
N LYS A 125 14.28 19.42 -5.07
CA LYS A 125 14.41 19.33 -6.56
C LYS A 125 14.53 17.88 -7.05
N ILE A 126 13.70 16.98 -6.47
CA ILE A 126 13.76 15.56 -6.79
C ILE A 126 13.15 15.32 -8.18
N ASP A 127 13.95 14.79 -9.11
CA ASP A 127 13.47 14.34 -10.42
C ASP A 127 12.81 12.95 -10.32
N CYS A 128 11.51 12.95 -9.98
CA CYS A 128 10.74 11.74 -9.76
C CYS A 128 9.44 11.70 -10.59
N ASP A 129 9.42 12.34 -11.74
CA ASP A 129 8.23 12.39 -12.63
C ASP A 129 6.97 12.87 -11.89
N PHE A 130 7.11 13.72 -10.89
CA PHE A 130 5.97 14.26 -10.15
C PHE A 130 5.15 15.17 -11.03
N VAL A 131 3.86 14.84 -11.22
CA VAL A 131 2.93 15.65 -12.02
C VAL A 131 1.57 15.73 -11.35
N ARG A 132 0.99 16.95 -11.34
CA ARG A 132 -0.39 17.16 -10.90
C ARG A 132 -1.36 16.63 -11.94
N LYS A 133 -2.32 15.84 -11.50
CA LYS A 133 -3.36 15.25 -12.34
C LYS A 133 -4.68 15.17 -11.58
N PRO A 134 -5.83 15.32 -12.26
CA PRO A 134 -7.10 14.99 -11.63
C PRO A 134 -7.20 13.48 -11.36
N SER A 135 -7.92 13.11 -10.30
CA SER A 135 -8.25 11.72 -9.97
C SER A 135 -9.75 11.52 -10.06
N TYR A 136 -10.18 10.40 -10.62
CA TYR A 136 -11.57 10.09 -10.85
C TYR A 136 -11.93 8.74 -10.27
N VAL A 137 -13.05 8.67 -9.54
CA VAL A 137 -13.73 7.41 -9.27
C VAL A 137 -15.04 7.42 -10.05
N TYR A 138 -15.16 6.53 -11.05
CA TYR A 138 -16.28 6.53 -11.98
C TYR A 138 -17.25 5.37 -11.75
N ALA A 139 -18.51 5.59 -12.09
CA ALA A 139 -19.53 4.56 -12.17
C ALA A 139 -19.42 3.81 -13.51
N GLY A 140 -19.22 2.51 -13.47
CA GLY A 140 -19.29 1.60 -14.61
C GLY A 140 -20.72 1.16 -14.93
N SER A 141 -21.66 1.36 -14.00
CA SER A 141 -23.08 1.07 -14.16
C SER A 141 -23.94 2.22 -13.64
N GLU A 142 -25.17 2.32 -14.13
CA GLU A 142 -26.14 3.33 -13.70
C GLU A 142 -26.48 3.22 -12.20
N ASP A 143 -26.51 2.01 -11.66
CA ASP A 143 -26.81 1.74 -10.26
C ASP A 143 -25.81 2.38 -9.29
N SER A 144 -24.61 2.68 -9.74
CA SER A 144 -23.57 3.32 -8.92
C SER A 144 -23.62 4.85 -8.93
N THR A 145 -24.40 5.48 -9.81
CA THR A 145 -24.43 6.94 -9.99
C THR A 145 -24.77 7.68 -8.69
N ASN A 146 -25.76 7.21 -7.95
CA ASN A 146 -26.16 7.85 -6.68
C ASN A 146 -25.04 7.80 -5.64
N LYS A 147 -24.27 6.69 -5.58
CA LYS A 147 -23.12 6.57 -4.67
C LYS A 147 -22.02 7.56 -5.03
N ILE A 148 -21.77 7.73 -6.32
CA ILE A 148 -20.80 8.71 -6.86
C ILE A 148 -21.19 10.13 -6.51
N GLN A 149 -22.48 10.50 -6.69
CA GLN A 149 -22.98 11.83 -6.35
C GLN A 149 -22.89 12.13 -4.84
N ASN A 150 -23.28 11.17 -4.00
CA ASN A 150 -23.20 11.30 -2.54
C ASN A 150 -21.75 11.49 -2.10
N GLU A 151 -20.83 10.69 -2.62
CA GLU A 151 -19.40 10.81 -2.32
C GLU A 151 -18.85 12.19 -2.73
N ALA A 152 -19.18 12.67 -3.94
CA ALA A 152 -18.75 13.99 -4.40
C ALA A 152 -19.26 15.12 -3.50
N GLN A 153 -20.53 15.05 -3.09
CA GLN A 153 -21.12 16.03 -2.18
C GLN A 153 -20.48 15.97 -0.79
N THR A 154 -20.30 14.77 -0.25
CA THR A 154 -19.68 14.57 1.07
C THR A 154 -18.23 15.04 1.08
N ALA A 155 -17.43 14.65 0.09
CA ALA A 155 -16.04 15.08 -0.01
C ALA A 155 -15.92 16.61 -0.12
N ARG A 156 -16.80 17.27 -0.89
CA ARG A 156 -16.87 18.74 -0.98
C ARG A 156 -17.21 19.38 0.37
N ASN A 157 -18.18 18.82 1.10
CA ASN A 157 -18.58 19.31 2.42
C ASN A 157 -17.48 19.16 3.47
N LEU A 158 -16.52 18.26 3.23
CA LEU A 158 -15.29 18.08 4.02
C LEU A 158 -14.13 18.96 3.52
N GLY A 159 -14.37 19.88 2.57
CA GLY A 159 -13.37 20.83 2.09
C GLY A 159 -12.39 20.26 1.05
N LEU A 160 -12.63 19.08 0.54
CA LEU A 160 -11.80 18.47 -0.51
C LEU A 160 -12.13 19.07 -1.90
N PRO A 161 -11.16 19.09 -2.84
CA PRO A 161 -11.35 19.65 -4.18
C PRO A 161 -12.18 18.72 -5.09
N ALA A 162 -13.36 18.32 -4.62
CA ALA A 162 -14.22 17.33 -5.24
C ALA A 162 -15.37 17.94 -6.04
N SER A 163 -15.68 17.34 -7.19
CA SER A 163 -16.85 17.65 -8.03
C SER A 163 -17.47 16.38 -8.59
N PHE A 164 -18.75 16.45 -8.95
CA PHE A 164 -19.39 15.42 -9.77
C PHE A 164 -19.20 15.79 -11.26
N GLU A 165 -18.82 14.81 -12.07
CA GLU A 165 -18.65 14.93 -13.51
C GLU A 165 -19.59 13.91 -14.20
N GLU A 166 -20.43 14.37 -15.11
CA GLU A 166 -21.33 13.48 -15.87
C GLU A 166 -20.60 12.71 -16.96
N ASN A 167 -19.67 13.38 -17.65
CA ASN A 167 -18.97 12.85 -18.81
C ASN A 167 -17.47 12.76 -18.55
N LEU A 168 -16.89 11.58 -18.80
CA LEU A 168 -15.47 11.35 -18.69
C LEU A 168 -14.82 11.20 -20.06
N PRO A 169 -13.56 11.60 -20.21
CA PRO A 169 -12.84 11.48 -21.48
C PRO A 169 -12.29 10.03 -21.71
N LEU A 170 -13.01 9.02 -21.23
CA LEU A 170 -12.66 7.61 -21.44
C LEU A 170 -13.29 7.08 -22.75
N THR A 171 -12.64 6.10 -23.37
CA THR A 171 -13.08 5.50 -24.64
C THR A 171 -14.31 4.60 -24.52
N PHE A 172 -14.68 4.27 -23.29
CA PHE A 172 -15.82 3.40 -22.96
C PHE A 172 -16.86 4.13 -22.11
N LYS A 173 -18.07 3.60 -22.10
CA LYS A 173 -19.22 4.22 -21.42
C LYS A 173 -19.03 4.22 -19.90
N THR A 174 -19.31 5.37 -19.29
CA THR A 174 -19.38 5.57 -17.84
C THR A 174 -20.67 6.30 -17.48
N TYR A 175 -21.05 6.27 -16.20
CA TYR A 175 -22.28 6.86 -15.68
C TYR A 175 -22.01 7.95 -14.65
N GLY A 176 -21.00 8.78 -14.92
CA GLY A 176 -20.52 9.84 -14.06
C GLY A 176 -19.34 9.41 -13.17
N ALA A 177 -18.73 10.41 -12.55
CA ALA A 177 -17.60 10.21 -11.64
C ALA A 177 -17.56 11.27 -10.54
N VAL A 178 -16.93 10.93 -9.43
CA VAL A 178 -16.38 11.94 -8.53
C VAL A 178 -14.95 12.26 -8.96
N ARG A 179 -14.70 13.53 -9.26
CA ARG A 179 -13.40 14.07 -9.64
C ARG A 179 -12.78 14.81 -8.47
N PHE A 180 -11.52 14.56 -8.20
CA PHE A 180 -10.69 15.36 -7.30
C PHE A 180 -9.63 16.09 -8.11
N ASN A 181 -9.65 17.44 -8.03
CA ASN A 181 -8.65 18.28 -8.68
C ASN A 181 -7.32 18.27 -7.92
N ASN A 182 -6.24 18.66 -8.61
CA ASN A 182 -4.91 18.87 -8.01
C ASN A 182 -4.34 17.65 -7.23
N GLN A 183 -4.75 16.45 -7.60
CA GLN A 183 -4.09 15.24 -7.13
C GLN A 183 -2.75 15.08 -7.86
N ALA A 184 -2.02 13.99 -7.65
CA ALA A 184 -0.73 13.80 -8.30
C ALA A 184 -0.42 12.33 -8.56
N GLN A 185 0.60 12.13 -9.36
CA GLN A 185 1.29 10.86 -9.56
C GLN A 185 2.78 11.11 -9.66
N PHE A 186 3.59 10.09 -9.44
CA PHE A 186 5.04 10.19 -9.50
C PHE A 186 5.70 8.83 -9.71
N HIS A 187 7.03 8.81 -9.79
CA HIS A 187 7.85 7.60 -9.75
C HIS A 187 8.32 7.35 -8.31
N PRO A 188 7.71 6.39 -7.57
CA PRO A 188 7.91 6.27 -6.13
C PRO A 188 9.34 5.87 -5.74
N VAL A 189 10.01 5.04 -6.56
CA VAL A 189 11.38 4.60 -6.28
C VAL A 189 12.38 5.74 -6.46
N LYS A 190 12.24 6.59 -7.49
CA LYS A 190 13.07 7.79 -7.65
C LYS A 190 12.92 8.74 -6.45
N TYR A 191 11.67 9.00 -6.04
CA TYR A 191 11.38 9.87 -4.89
C TYR A 191 12.01 9.34 -3.60
N LEU A 192 11.81 8.06 -3.30
CA LEU A 192 12.25 7.48 -2.03
C LEU A 192 13.75 7.16 -2.00
N ASN A 193 14.38 6.91 -3.14
CA ASN A 193 15.84 6.83 -3.21
C ASN A 193 16.49 8.16 -2.81
N ALA A 194 15.97 9.29 -3.30
CA ALA A 194 16.47 10.61 -2.90
C ALA A 194 16.29 10.86 -1.38
N LEU A 195 15.17 10.42 -0.79
CA LEU A 195 15.02 10.50 0.67
C LEU A 195 15.99 9.57 1.40
N ALA A 196 16.23 8.37 0.89
CA ALA A 196 17.16 7.41 1.50
C ALA A 196 18.61 7.93 1.49
N GLU A 197 19.03 8.60 0.42
CA GLU A 197 20.33 9.28 0.35
C GLU A 197 20.43 10.38 1.42
N GLU A 198 19.43 11.22 1.55
CA GLU A 198 19.37 12.27 2.59
C GLU A 198 19.35 11.70 4.02
N ILE A 199 18.78 10.50 4.23
CA ILE A 199 18.73 9.85 5.54
C ILE A 199 20.11 9.30 5.91
N HIS A 200 20.81 8.62 5.00
CA HIS A 200 22.01 7.83 5.28
C HIS A 200 23.28 8.69 5.48
N GLU A 201 23.18 9.73 6.29
CA GLU A 201 24.25 10.66 6.64
C GLU A 201 24.11 11.14 8.08
N ASP A 202 25.15 11.71 8.65
CA ASP A 202 25.16 12.45 9.94
C ASP A 202 24.59 11.66 11.12
N GLY A 203 25.01 10.40 11.30
CA GLY A 203 24.57 9.55 12.43
C GLY A 203 23.25 8.82 12.18
N CYS A 204 22.61 9.06 11.04
CA CYS A 204 21.45 8.29 10.60
C CYS A 204 21.90 7.20 9.63
N HIS A 205 21.38 5.99 9.82
CA HIS A 205 21.82 4.81 9.07
C HIS A 205 20.64 4.04 8.48
N ILE A 206 20.84 3.48 7.29
CA ILE A 206 19.98 2.47 6.69
C ILE A 206 20.75 1.16 6.68
N PHE A 207 20.15 0.09 7.19
CA PHE A 207 20.69 -1.26 7.19
C PHE A 207 19.77 -2.18 6.40
N GLU A 208 20.25 -2.69 5.28
CA GLU A 208 19.59 -3.71 4.46
C GLU A 208 20.01 -5.13 4.91
N ASN A 209 19.30 -6.15 4.44
CA ASN A 209 19.56 -7.56 4.80
C ASN A 209 19.70 -7.75 6.32
N THR A 210 18.88 -7.03 7.08
CA THR A 210 18.86 -6.99 8.53
C THR A 210 17.42 -7.19 9.02
N ARG A 211 17.07 -8.43 9.30
CA ARG A 211 15.72 -8.82 9.68
C ARG A 211 15.50 -8.64 11.17
N ALA A 212 14.53 -7.81 11.56
CA ALA A 212 14.05 -7.78 12.92
C ALA A 212 13.26 -9.06 13.23
N LEU A 213 13.62 -9.73 14.32
CA LEU A 213 13.04 -11.01 14.75
C LEU A 213 12.13 -10.82 15.97
N LYS A 214 12.49 -9.89 16.87
CA LYS A 214 11.79 -9.67 18.13
C LYS A 214 11.93 -8.22 18.58
N ILE A 215 10.91 -7.70 19.24
CA ILE A 215 10.89 -6.39 19.90
C ILE A 215 10.47 -6.60 21.34
N GLU A 216 11.25 -6.12 22.31
CA GLU A 216 11.02 -6.30 23.75
C GLU A 216 11.38 -5.05 24.56
N GLY A 217 10.71 -4.91 25.70
CA GLY A 217 10.95 -3.81 26.64
C GLY A 217 10.18 -2.53 26.29
N GLU A 218 10.40 -1.51 27.07
CA GLU A 218 9.75 -0.21 26.91
C GLU A 218 10.76 0.91 26.58
N GLU A 219 11.65 1.29 27.51
CA GLU A 219 12.71 2.26 27.25
C GLU A 219 13.96 1.90 28.07
N PRO A 220 15.08 1.46 27.46
CA PRO A 220 15.24 1.26 26.00
C PRO A 220 14.53 0.01 25.49
N VAL A 221 13.91 0.13 24.33
CA VAL A 221 13.36 -1.01 23.57
C VAL A 221 14.51 -1.78 22.94
N THR A 222 14.47 -3.08 23.03
CA THR A 222 15.46 -3.99 22.44
C THR A 222 14.88 -4.65 21.19
N ILE A 223 15.55 -4.51 20.06
CA ILE A 223 15.22 -5.16 18.80
C ILE A 223 16.29 -6.21 18.54
N THR A 224 15.91 -7.50 18.59
CA THR A 224 16.78 -8.60 18.17
C THR A 224 16.66 -8.75 16.66
N THR A 225 17.79 -8.74 15.96
CA THR A 225 17.88 -9.00 14.52
C THR A 225 18.69 -10.26 14.23
N ASP A 226 18.70 -10.72 12.99
CA ASP A 226 19.55 -11.81 12.51
C ASP A 226 21.04 -11.41 12.39
N LYS A 227 21.39 -10.12 12.63
CA LYS A 227 22.74 -9.56 12.50
C LYS A 227 23.32 -8.93 13.76
N GLY A 228 22.52 -8.81 14.82
CA GLY A 228 22.88 -8.17 16.08
C GLY A 228 21.68 -7.58 16.78
N THR A 229 21.91 -6.78 17.80
CA THR A 229 20.86 -6.18 18.63
C THR A 229 20.86 -4.66 18.49
N ILE A 230 19.68 -4.06 18.37
CA ILE A 230 19.50 -2.62 18.38
C ILE A 230 18.78 -2.22 19.66
N ARG A 231 19.36 -1.30 20.43
CA ARG A 231 18.70 -0.67 21.57
C ARG A 231 18.29 0.74 21.21
N ALA A 232 16.99 1.03 21.30
CA ALA A 232 16.44 2.31 20.90
C ALA A 232 15.52 2.90 21.99
N ARG A 233 15.44 4.22 22.09
CA ARG A 233 14.46 4.88 22.96
C ARG A 233 13.06 4.81 22.38
N LYS A 234 12.94 4.94 21.04
CA LYS A 234 11.69 4.86 20.31
C LYS A 234 11.82 3.88 19.14
N VAL A 235 10.78 3.12 18.88
CA VAL A 235 10.73 2.15 17.78
C VAL A 235 9.49 2.40 16.92
N VAL A 236 9.64 2.42 15.61
CA VAL A 236 8.55 2.56 14.65
C VAL A 236 8.45 1.28 13.83
N GLN A 237 7.31 0.58 13.90
CA GLN A 237 7.01 -0.56 13.06
C GLN A 237 6.32 -0.09 11.77
N ALA A 238 7.03 -0.09 10.65
CA ALA A 238 6.55 0.25 9.30
C ALA A 238 6.68 -0.96 8.35
N THR A 239 6.48 -2.15 8.86
CA THR A 239 6.74 -3.45 8.23
C THR A 239 5.57 -3.98 7.40
N HIS A 240 4.61 -3.13 7.02
CA HIS A 240 3.37 -3.51 6.35
C HIS A 240 2.44 -4.35 7.23
N TYR A 241 2.94 -5.43 7.82
CA TYR A 241 2.30 -6.22 8.87
C TYR A 241 3.17 -6.15 10.14
N PRO A 242 2.59 -5.88 11.34
CA PRO A 242 3.37 -5.73 12.56
C PRO A 242 4.07 -7.03 12.96
N ILE A 243 5.36 -6.96 13.29
CA ILE A 243 6.11 -8.09 13.83
C ILE A 243 5.91 -8.23 15.35
N HIS A 244 5.67 -7.13 16.04
CA HIS A 244 5.28 -7.10 17.45
C HIS A 244 3.77 -6.89 17.53
N ASP A 245 3.01 -7.99 17.47
CA ASP A 245 1.56 -7.96 17.33
C ASP A 245 0.80 -7.85 18.66
N ARG A 246 1.42 -8.28 19.75
CA ARG A 246 0.81 -8.23 21.10
C ARG A 246 1.25 -6.97 21.87
N PRO A 247 0.32 -6.35 22.62
CA PRO A 247 -1.04 -6.78 22.94
C PRO A 247 -2.09 -6.32 21.92
N GLY A 248 -1.73 -5.64 20.83
CA GLY A 248 -2.67 -5.04 19.86
C GLY A 248 -3.53 -6.02 19.07
N LEU A 249 -3.12 -7.29 18.95
CA LEU A 249 -3.81 -8.37 18.23
C LEU A 249 -4.18 -7.97 16.79
N PHE A 250 -3.24 -7.37 16.07
CA PHE A 250 -3.47 -6.87 14.71
C PHE A 250 -3.78 -7.98 13.72
N PHE A 251 -3.34 -9.23 13.97
CA PHE A 251 -3.71 -10.39 13.17
C PHE A 251 -5.22 -10.63 13.07
N GLN A 252 -6.00 -10.16 14.06
CA GLN A 252 -7.46 -10.21 14.03
C GLN A 252 -8.10 -8.99 13.36
N ARG A 253 -7.31 -7.95 13.09
CA ARG A 253 -7.78 -6.63 12.68
C ARG A 253 -7.30 -6.23 11.28
N LEU A 254 -6.47 -7.08 10.67
CA LEU A 254 -5.91 -6.89 9.34
C LEU A 254 -6.12 -8.17 8.52
N TYR A 255 -6.41 -7.99 7.24
CA TYR A 255 -6.35 -9.07 6.27
C TYR A 255 -5.52 -8.64 5.05
N GLN A 256 -5.00 -9.61 4.32
CA GLN A 256 -4.16 -9.37 3.14
C GLN A 256 -5.01 -9.47 1.87
N SER A 257 -4.80 -8.55 0.94
CA SER A 257 -5.44 -8.56 -0.38
C SER A 257 -4.38 -8.36 -1.45
N ARG A 258 -4.37 -9.24 -2.45
CA ARG A 258 -3.49 -9.15 -3.61
C ARG A 258 -4.20 -8.46 -4.76
N SER A 259 -3.47 -7.70 -5.56
CA SER A 259 -3.92 -7.09 -6.82
C SER A 259 -2.83 -7.19 -7.86
N TYR A 260 -3.21 -7.11 -9.11
CA TYR A 260 -2.35 -7.30 -10.27
C TYR A 260 -2.24 -6.01 -11.08
N VAL A 261 -1.11 -5.83 -11.74
CA VAL A 261 -0.83 -4.66 -12.56
C VAL A 261 -0.19 -5.12 -13.87
N LEU A 262 -0.63 -4.50 -14.96
CA LEU A 262 -0.02 -4.59 -16.29
C LEU A 262 0.48 -3.22 -16.71
N GLY A 263 1.69 -3.15 -17.24
CA GLY A 263 2.21 -1.97 -17.94
C GLY A 263 1.99 -2.15 -19.44
N VAL A 264 1.07 -1.37 -20.00
CA VAL A 264 0.49 -1.56 -21.33
C VAL A 264 0.81 -0.39 -22.24
N ARG A 265 1.20 -0.66 -23.51
CA ARG A 265 1.24 0.34 -24.59
C ARG A 265 -0.06 0.27 -25.37
N ILE A 266 -0.68 1.44 -25.58
CA ILE A 266 -1.90 1.57 -26.36
C ILE A 266 -1.68 2.52 -27.54
N ARG A 267 -2.47 2.36 -28.61
CA ARG A 267 -2.44 3.26 -29.78
C ARG A 267 -3.37 4.44 -29.60
N ASP A 268 -4.41 4.26 -28.81
CA ASP A 268 -5.38 5.31 -28.52
C ASP A 268 -4.75 6.38 -27.62
N PRO A 269 -5.12 7.66 -27.77
CA PRO A 269 -4.68 8.68 -26.82
C PRO A 269 -5.27 8.39 -25.43
N PHE A 270 -4.42 8.38 -24.39
CA PHE A 270 -4.89 8.23 -23.02
C PHE A 270 -5.25 9.59 -22.42
N PRO A 271 -6.45 9.73 -21.82
CA PRO A 271 -6.90 11.01 -21.28
C PRO A 271 -6.11 11.45 -20.06
N ASP A 272 -6.05 12.76 -19.84
CA ASP A 272 -5.40 13.32 -18.66
C ASP A 272 -6.16 12.98 -17.39
N GLY A 273 -5.51 12.26 -16.48
CA GLY A 273 -6.10 11.84 -15.21
C GLY A 273 -5.69 10.46 -14.73
N MET A 274 -6.17 10.14 -13.54
CA MET A 274 -6.06 8.83 -12.90
C MET A 274 -7.48 8.32 -12.66
N PHE A 275 -7.79 7.12 -13.11
CA PHE A 275 -9.15 6.59 -13.12
C PHE A 275 -9.24 5.28 -12.33
N ILE A 276 -10.35 5.09 -11.62
CA ILE A 276 -10.71 3.84 -10.95
C ILE A 276 -12.22 3.69 -10.96
N ASN A 277 -12.76 2.49 -11.23
CA ASN A 277 -14.19 2.26 -11.14
C ASN A 277 -14.67 2.03 -9.69
N ALA A 278 -15.95 2.23 -9.47
CA ALA A 278 -16.58 2.09 -8.16
C ALA A 278 -17.01 0.66 -7.83
N GLU A 279 -17.12 -0.20 -8.83
CA GLU A 279 -17.65 -1.56 -8.74
C GLU A 279 -16.55 -2.62 -8.68
N GLU A 280 -16.93 -3.83 -8.28
CA GLU A 280 -16.10 -5.02 -8.45
C GLU A 280 -16.41 -5.72 -9.81
N PRO A 281 -15.40 -6.25 -10.48
CA PRO A 281 -13.98 -6.16 -10.10
C PRO A 281 -13.41 -4.76 -10.33
N VAL A 282 -12.62 -4.28 -9.36
CA VAL A 282 -11.99 -2.96 -9.46
C VAL A 282 -11.03 -2.93 -10.64
N ARG A 283 -11.08 -1.82 -11.41
CA ARG A 283 -10.18 -1.49 -12.52
C ARG A 283 -9.63 -0.10 -12.32
N SER A 284 -8.32 0.03 -12.40
CA SER A 284 -7.65 1.31 -12.24
C SER A 284 -6.70 1.57 -13.39
N LEU A 285 -6.70 2.81 -13.87
CA LEU A 285 -5.92 3.26 -15.02
C LEU A 285 -5.17 4.54 -14.67
N ARG A 286 -3.91 4.63 -15.08
CA ARG A 286 -3.15 5.88 -15.12
C ARG A 286 -2.02 5.76 -16.13
N SER A 287 -1.59 6.90 -16.70
CA SER A 287 -0.41 6.92 -17.58
C SER A 287 0.88 7.21 -16.80
N GLN A 288 1.99 6.70 -17.32
CA GLN A 288 3.35 7.03 -16.92
C GLN A 288 4.14 7.42 -18.16
N SER A 289 4.73 8.60 -18.13
CA SER A 289 5.64 9.04 -19.17
C SER A 289 6.94 8.24 -19.10
N THR A 290 7.42 7.76 -20.25
CA THR A 290 8.67 7.02 -20.37
C THR A 290 9.44 7.51 -21.59
N ASP A 291 10.71 7.14 -21.71
CA ASP A 291 11.57 7.39 -22.89
C ASP A 291 10.99 6.80 -24.19
N LYS A 292 10.14 5.78 -24.08
CA LYS A 292 9.44 5.12 -25.20
C LYS A 292 7.99 5.57 -25.38
N GLY A 293 7.61 6.74 -24.87
CA GLY A 293 6.23 7.24 -24.88
C GLY A 293 5.44 6.86 -23.63
N GLU A 294 4.12 6.94 -23.67
CA GLU A 294 3.28 6.64 -22.51
C GLU A 294 3.16 5.14 -22.26
N LEU A 295 3.28 4.75 -20.99
CA LEU A 295 2.96 3.43 -20.46
C LEU A 295 1.70 3.54 -19.61
N ILE A 296 0.67 2.80 -19.92
CA ILE A 296 -0.57 2.79 -19.15
C ILE A 296 -0.48 1.70 -18.09
N LEU A 297 -0.56 2.10 -16.83
CA LEU A 297 -0.64 1.17 -15.71
C LEU A 297 -2.09 0.78 -15.49
N VAL A 298 -2.39 -0.48 -15.79
CA VAL A 298 -3.72 -1.08 -15.64
C VAL A 298 -3.69 -1.99 -14.43
N SER A 299 -4.50 -1.73 -13.41
CA SER A 299 -4.53 -2.58 -12.22
C SER A 299 -5.93 -3.02 -11.84
N GLY A 300 -6.01 -4.17 -11.18
CA GLY A 300 -7.29 -4.73 -10.77
C GLY A 300 -7.20 -6.16 -10.30
N GLU A 301 -8.30 -6.91 -10.49
CA GLU A 301 -8.42 -8.34 -10.15
C GLU A 301 -8.07 -8.63 -8.68
N GLY A 302 -8.43 -7.71 -7.78
CA GLY A 302 -8.15 -7.84 -6.36
C GLY A 302 -8.90 -9.02 -5.74
N HIS A 303 -8.20 -9.81 -4.92
CA HIS A 303 -8.79 -10.87 -4.12
C HIS A 303 -8.10 -10.95 -2.76
N ARG A 304 -8.70 -11.66 -1.82
CA ARG A 304 -8.06 -11.95 -0.53
C ARG A 304 -6.94 -12.96 -0.74
N THR A 305 -5.77 -12.70 -0.18
CA THR A 305 -4.62 -13.60 -0.32
C THR A 305 -4.93 -14.95 0.32
N GLY A 306 -4.64 -16.04 -0.40
CA GLY A 306 -4.89 -17.42 0.02
C GLY A 306 -6.25 -17.99 -0.41
N GLU A 307 -7.14 -17.20 -1.05
CA GLU A 307 -8.43 -17.68 -1.56
C GLU A 307 -8.38 -18.17 -3.01
N GLU A 308 -7.33 -17.85 -3.76
CA GLU A 308 -7.20 -18.15 -5.17
C GLU A 308 -6.08 -19.15 -5.42
N GLU A 309 -6.38 -20.21 -6.17
CA GLU A 309 -5.41 -21.22 -6.58
C GLU A 309 -4.69 -20.88 -7.89
N HIS A 310 -5.27 -19.99 -8.74
CA HIS A 310 -4.78 -19.67 -10.08
C HIS A 310 -4.57 -18.18 -10.31
N GLU A 311 -3.47 -17.64 -9.83
CA GLU A 311 -3.14 -16.22 -9.99
C GLU A 311 -2.95 -15.79 -11.46
N ILE A 312 -2.59 -16.74 -12.37
CA ILE A 312 -2.44 -16.50 -13.80
C ILE A 312 -3.75 -16.00 -14.42
N SER A 313 -4.89 -16.58 -14.02
CA SER A 313 -6.22 -16.17 -14.51
C SER A 313 -6.53 -14.70 -14.26
N ARG A 314 -5.98 -14.12 -13.16
CA ARG A 314 -6.16 -12.73 -12.81
C ARG A 314 -5.45 -11.79 -13.81
N TYR A 315 -4.23 -12.13 -14.22
CA TYR A 315 -3.55 -11.39 -15.28
C TYR A 315 -4.27 -11.52 -16.62
N GLN A 316 -4.77 -12.71 -16.96
CA GLN A 316 -5.53 -12.95 -18.19
C GLN A 316 -6.83 -12.14 -18.23
N ASN A 317 -7.56 -12.08 -17.11
CA ASN A 317 -8.79 -11.28 -16.99
C ASN A 317 -8.49 -9.79 -17.15
N LEU A 318 -7.39 -9.30 -16.53
CA LEU A 318 -6.98 -7.93 -16.65
C LEU A 318 -6.54 -7.56 -18.08
N GLU A 319 -5.80 -8.46 -18.74
CA GLU A 319 -5.42 -8.32 -20.15
C GLU A 319 -6.64 -8.33 -21.06
N LYS A 320 -7.54 -9.30 -20.89
CA LYS A 320 -8.78 -9.36 -21.67
C LYS A 320 -9.61 -8.09 -21.54
N TRP A 321 -9.70 -7.56 -20.33
CA TRP A 321 -10.43 -6.32 -20.08
C TRP A 321 -9.77 -5.13 -20.77
N VAL A 322 -8.47 -4.90 -20.62
CA VAL A 322 -7.82 -3.75 -21.24
C VAL A 322 -7.87 -3.80 -22.77
N ARG A 323 -7.76 -4.99 -23.36
CA ARG A 323 -7.92 -5.19 -24.82
C ARG A 323 -9.36 -4.99 -25.31
N SER A 324 -10.35 -5.07 -24.42
CA SER A 324 -11.74 -4.77 -24.79
C SER A 324 -12.08 -3.30 -24.83
N VAL A 325 -11.25 -2.44 -24.17
CA VAL A 325 -11.51 -0.99 -24.04
C VAL A 325 -10.46 -0.12 -24.73
N TYR A 326 -9.29 -0.65 -25.07
CA TYR A 326 -8.20 0.03 -25.77
C TYR A 326 -7.54 -0.84 -26.84
N SER A 327 -7.00 -0.18 -27.88
CA SER A 327 -6.18 -0.82 -28.91
C SER A 327 -4.77 -1.08 -28.35
N VAL A 328 -4.57 -2.23 -27.69
CA VAL A 328 -3.31 -2.59 -27.02
C VAL A 328 -2.26 -2.99 -28.07
N ASP A 329 -1.12 -2.33 -28.05
CA ASP A 329 0.05 -2.61 -28.88
C ASP A 329 0.94 -3.68 -28.24
N SER A 330 1.38 -3.44 -26.98
CA SER A 330 2.17 -4.39 -26.20
C SER A 330 1.84 -4.35 -24.72
N ILE A 331 2.20 -5.39 -23.99
CA ILE A 331 2.28 -5.42 -22.54
C ILE A 331 3.76 -5.57 -22.20
N ASP A 332 4.33 -4.53 -21.61
CA ASP A 332 5.77 -4.44 -21.36
C ASP A 332 6.16 -5.01 -19.99
N TYR A 333 5.27 -4.84 -18.99
CA TYR A 333 5.51 -5.23 -17.59
C TYR A 333 4.28 -5.88 -16.96
N ARG A 334 4.52 -6.77 -16.00
CA ARG A 334 3.48 -7.30 -15.11
C ARG A 334 4.02 -7.49 -13.70
N TRP A 335 3.20 -7.19 -12.71
CA TRP A 335 3.55 -7.44 -11.29
C TRP A 335 2.29 -7.53 -10.44
N SER A 336 2.44 -8.04 -9.23
CA SER A 336 1.38 -8.02 -8.23
C SER A 336 1.82 -7.31 -6.96
N SER A 337 0.87 -6.88 -6.17
CA SER A 337 1.09 -6.25 -4.87
C SER A 337 0.12 -6.82 -3.85
N GLN A 338 0.61 -7.04 -2.64
CA GLN A 338 -0.21 -7.51 -1.53
C GLN A 338 -0.30 -6.43 -0.47
N ASP A 339 -1.52 -6.04 -0.12
CA ASP A 339 -1.80 -4.92 0.78
C ASP A 339 -2.49 -5.40 2.06
N ALA A 340 -2.05 -4.85 3.21
CA ALA A 340 -2.75 -4.99 4.47
C ALA A 340 -3.96 -4.06 4.53
N ILE A 341 -5.12 -4.62 4.82
CA ILE A 341 -6.38 -3.90 4.91
C ILE A 341 -6.93 -4.04 6.33
N SER A 342 -7.19 -2.92 6.98
CA SER A 342 -7.87 -2.89 8.28
C SER A 342 -9.35 -3.22 8.13
N ILE A 343 -9.93 -3.92 9.11
CA ILE A 343 -11.34 -4.34 9.09
C ILE A 343 -12.32 -3.16 9.04
N ASP A 344 -11.94 -2.02 9.59
CA ASP A 344 -12.72 -0.78 9.58
C ASP A 344 -12.39 0.13 8.39
N HIS A 345 -11.39 -0.26 7.57
CA HIS A 345 -10.88 0.45 6.41
C HIS A 345 -10.14 1.77 6.70
N ILE A 346 -9.79 2.05 7.94
CA ILE A 346 -8.92 3.15 8.33
C ILE A 346 -7.58 2.58 8.77
N PRO A 347 -6.43 3.13 8.33
CA PRO A 347 -5.11 2.69 8.79
C PRO A 347 -4.94 2.77 10.31
N TYR A 348 -4.08 1.94 10.88
CA TYR A 348 -3.63 2.03 12.26
C TYR A 348 -2.29 2.76 12.29
N ILE A 349 -2.26 3.96 12.90
CA ILE A 349 -1.08 4.83 12.95
C ILE A 349 -0.99 5.46 14.34
N GLY A 350 0.16 5.37 14.97
CA GLY A 350 0.41 5.99 16.27
C GLY A 350 1.03 5.05 17.28
N ARG A 351 0.84 5.29 18.58
CA ARG A 351 1.29 4.39 19.63
C ARG A 351 0.65 3.02 19.48
N GLN A 352 1.45 1.98 19.56
CA GLN A 352 0.92 0.62 19.42
C GLN A 352 -0.14 0.30 20.48
N THR A 353 0.04 0.81 21.68
CA THR A 353 -0.91 0.76 22.80
C THR A 353 -0.92 2.06 23.56
N SER A 354 -2.03 2.38 24.21
CA SER A 354 -2.18 3.63 24.99
C SER A 354 -1.23 3.74 26.19
N GLY A 355 -0.66 2.64 26.66
CA GLY A 355 0.27 2.61 27.82
C GLY A 355 1.75 2.59 27.45
N ASN A 356 2.11 2.58 26.15
CA ASN A 356 3.50 2.50 25.71
C ASN A 356 3.85 3.65 24.76
N ASP A 357 4.66 4.57 25.23
CA ASP A 357 5.12 5.73 24.46
C ASP A 357 6.40 5.46 23.65
N SER A 358 6.90 4.22 23.66
CA SER A 358 8.17 3.86 23.04
C SER A 358 8.01 3.09 21.72
N ILE A 359 6.85 2.44 21.48
CA ILE A 359 6.61 1.64 20.29
C ILE A 359 5.45 2.23 19.48
N PHE A 360 5.75 2.57 18.24
CA PHE A 360 4.80 3.14 17.27
C PHE A 360 4.53 2.16 16.14
N LEU A 361 3.40 2.32 15.49
CA LEU A 361 2.92 1.45 14.43
C LEU A 361 2.37 2.24 13.24
N ALA A 362 2.60 1.73 12.04
CA ALA A 362 2.00 2.22 10.80
C ALA A 362 1.63 1.04 9.90
N THR A 363 0.33 0.73 9.77
CA THR A 363 -0.17 -0.42 8.99
C THR A 363 -1.60 -0.24 8.50
N GLY A 364 -2.06 -1.15 7.62
CA GLY A 364 -3.45 -1.18 7.17
C GLY A 364 -3.80 -0.13 6.13
N PHE A 365 -2.89 0.24 5.24
CA PHE A 365 -3.03 1.36 4.29
C PHE A 365 -4.02 1.11 3.15
N LYS A 366 -4.58 -0.09 3.02
CA LYS A 366 -5.67 -0.38 2.07
C LYS A 366 -5.39 0.10 0.63
N LYS A 367 -4.19 -0.19 0.09
CA LYS A 367 -3.75 0.18 -1.27
C LYS A 367 -3.50 1.69 -1.51
N TRP A 368 -3.59 2.54 -0.46
CA TRP A 368 -3.40 4.00 -0.55
C TRP A 368 -2.14 4.47 0.19
N GLY A 369 -1.11 3.62 0.20
CA GLY A 369 0.11 3.82 0.99
C GLY A 369 0.93 5.06 0.63
N MET A 370 0.76 5.67 -0.55
CA MET A 370 1.52 6.86 -0.92
C MET A 370 1.17 8.06 -0.02
N THR A 371 -0.09 8.36 0.14
CA THR A 371 -0.54 9.42 1.05
C THR A 371 -0.62 8.94 2.49
N THR A 372 -1.23 7.78 2.77
CA THR A 372 -1.37 7.31 4.16
C THR A 372 -0.06 6.94 4.83
N GLY A 373 0.96 6.49 4.09
CA GLY A 373 2.31 6.29 4.60
C GLY A 373 2.98 7.61 4.99
N THR A 374 2.72 8.68 4.21
CA THR A 374 3.18 10.03 4.54
C THR A 374 2.41 10.62 5.72
N VAL A 375 1.09 10.39 5.81
CA VAL A 375 0.29 10.72 7.03
C VAL A 375 0.91 10.04 8.25
N ALA A 376 1.25 8.75 8.14
CA ALA A 376 1.88 8.01 9.22
C ALA A 376 3.19 8.66 9.68
N ALA A 377 4.03 9.04 8.71
CA ALA A 377 5.29 9.71 9.00
C ALA A 377 5.07 11.06 9.72
N MET A 378 4.09 11.86 9.29
CA MET A 378 3.77 13.15 9.91
C MET A 378 3.28 12.97 11.35
N ILE A 379 2.32 12.09 11.59
CA ILE A 379 1.73 11.82 12.91
C ILE A 379 2.80 11.28 13.87
N ILE A 380 3.53 10.23 13.46
CA ILE A 380 4.54 9.59 14.31
C ILE A 380 5.69 10.56 14.64
N THR A 381 6.12 11.36 13.66
CA THR A 381 7.13 12.39 13.90
C THR A 381 6.68 13.40 14.96
N ASP A 382 5.44 13.91 14.87
CA ASP A 382 4.90 14.83 15.87
C ASP A 382 4.78 14.16 17.25
N MET A 383 4.30 12.93 17.33
CA MET A 383 4.23 12.16 18.58
C MET A 383 5.61 11.99 19.24
N ILE A 384 6.65 11.61 18.46
CA ILE A 384 8.02 11.44 18.97
C ILE A 384 8.59 12.78 19.46
N ARG A 385 8.23 13.89 18.83
CA ARG A 385 8.60 15.27 19.24
C ARG A 385 7.80 15.77 20.45
N GLY A 386 6.81 15.02 20.93
CA GLY A 386 5.89 15.47 21.97
C GLY A 386 4.93 16.59 21.52
N LYS A 387 4.66 16.69 20.21
CA LYS A 387 3.73 17.66 19.65
C LYS A 387 2.36 17.01 19.43
N TYR A 388 1.31 17.78 19.70
CA TYR A 388 -0.05 17.37 19.36
C TYR A 388 -0.23 17.38 17.84
N ASN A 389 -0.80 16.30 17.31
CA ASN A 389 -1.22 16.21 15.92
C ASN A 389 -2.75 16.10 15.85
N PRO A 390 -3.47 16.97 15.11
CA PRO A 390 -4.93 17.02 15.12
C PRO A 390 -5.59 15.80 14.48
N TRP A 391 -4.83 14.94 13.80
CA TRP A 391 -5.35 13.79 13.07
C TRP A 391 -5.12 12.45 13.77
N GLU A 392 -4.39 12.44 14.90
CA GLU A 392 -4.02 11.19 15.58
C GLU A 392 -5.23 10.33 15.97
N GLU A 393 -6.34 10.96 16.36
CA GLU A 393 -7.51 10.27 16.86
C GLU A 393 -8.14 9.31 15.85
N VAL A 394 -8.29 9.71 14.57
CA VAL A 394 -8.91 8.86 13.54
C VAL A 394 -8.07 7.63 13.22
N TYR A 395 -6.76 7.71 13.44
CA TYR A 395 -5.82 6.63 13.12
C TYR A 395 -5.37 5.80 14.33
N ASP A 396 -5.77 6.17 15.55
CA ASP A 396 -5.29 5.56 16.80
C ASP A 396 -5.39 4.02 16.74
N PRO A 397 -4.27 3.30 16.93
CA PRO A 397 -4.29 1.83 16.95
C PRO A 397 -5.12 1.24 18.10
N SER A 398 -5.37 1.98 19.17
CA SER A 398 -6.23 1.53 20.28
C SER A 398 -7.72 1.62 19.98
N ARG A 399 -8.12 2.34 18.90
CA ARG A 399 -9.53 2.43 18.52
C ARG A 399 -10.07 1.02 18.21
N PHE A 400 -11.13 0.66 18.88
CA PHE A 400 -11.83 -0.58 18.62
C PHE A 400 -13.33 -0.35 18.71
N LYS A 401 -14.03 -0.63 17.61
CA LYS A 401 -15.49 -0.55 17.56
C LYS A 401 -16.05 -1.94 17.31
N PRO A 402 -16.35 -2.72 18.39
CA PRO A 402 -16.72 -4.13 18.28
C PRO A 402 -17.99 -4.36 17.45
N VAL A 403 -18.96 -3.45 17.48
CA VAL A 403 -20.24 -3.59 16.76
C VAL A 403 -20.05 -3.46 15.23
N GLU A 404 -19.17 -2.58 14.79
CA GLU A 404 -18.88 -2.39 13.34
C GLU A 404 -17.94 -3.46 12.80
N SER A 405 -17.09 -3.98 13.66
CA SER A 405 -16.13 -5.05 13.34
C SER A 405 -16.76 -6.45 13.43
N ALA A 406 -17.85 -6.62 14.16
CA ALA A 406 -18.43 -7.94 14.49
C ALA A 406 -18.77 -8.78 13.24
N LYS A 407 -19.37 -8.19 12.21
CA LYS A 407 -19.68 -8.90 10.95
C LYS A 407 -18.43 -9.34 10.22
N THR A 408 -17.43 -8.47 10.17
CA THR A 408 -16.14 -8.74 9.50
C THR A 408 -15.30 -9.71 10.32
N LEU A 409 -15.29 -9.59 11.66
CA LEU A 409 -14.63 -10.56 12.55
C LEU A 409 -15.28 -11.93 12.47
N LEU A 410 -16.62 -12.00 12.40
CA LEU A 410 -17.34 -13.26 12.25
C LEU A 410 -17.06 -13.91 10.88
N SER A 411 -17.07 -13.14 9.79
CA SER A 411 -16.71 -13.66 8.48
C SER A 411 -15.24 -14.13 8.44
N GLN A 412 -14.34 -13.37 9.05
CA GLN A 412 -12.91 -13.77 9.16
C GLN A 412 -12.73 -15.04 10.01
N ALA A 413 -13.45 -15.17 11.11
CA ALA A 413 -13.42 -16.37 11.94
C ALA A 413 -13.96 -17.60 11.20
N VAL A 414 -15.06 -17.44 10.44
CA VAL A 414 -15.63 -18.50 9.58
C VAL A 414 -14.68 -18.89 8.46
N GLU A 415 -14.02 -17.92 7.81
CA GLU A 415 -13.06 -18.19 6.74
C GLU A 415 -11.76 -18.79 7.27
N ALA A 416 -11.22 -18.27 8.38
CA ALA A 416 -10.07 -18.89 9.05
C ALA A 416 -10.37 -20.34 9.46
N THR A 417 -11.60 -20.61 9.91
CA THR A 417 -12.04 -21.98 10.26
C THR A 417 -12.17 -22.84 9.00
N LYS A 418 -12.68 -22.31 7.89
CA LYS A 418 -12.75 -23.03 6.61
C LYS A 418 -11.35 -23.38 6.08
N GLY A 419 -10.41 -22.43 6.08
CA GLY A 419 -9.01 -22.69 5.70
C GLY A 419 -8.34 -23.70 6.64
N PHE A 420 -8.49 -23.51 7.95
CA PHE A 420 -7.86 -24.38 8.95
C PHE A 420 -8.43 -25.80 8.95
N VAL A 421 -9.71 -25.99 8.65
CA VAL A 421 -10.38 -27.27 8.58
C VAL A 421 -10.28 -27.84 7.16
N GLY A 422 -10.42 -27.02 6.12
CA GLY A 422 -10.29 -27.40 4.72
C GLY A 422 -8.89 -27.92 4.39
N ASP A 423 -7.85 -27.17 4.76
CA ASP A 423 -6.45 -27.53 4.46
C ASP A 423 -5.96 -28.80 5.20
N ARG A 424 -6.65 -29.18 6.28
CA ARG A 424 -6.32 -30.42 7.02
C ARG A 424 -7.17 -31.63 6.63
N ILE A 425 -8.32 -31.43 6.01
CA ILE A 425 -9.26 -32.51 5.68
C ILE A 425 -9.27 -32.82 4.19
N LEU A 426 -9.02 -31.84 3.33
CA LEU A 426 -8.94 -32.05 1.90
C LEU A 426 -7.51 -32.47 1.53
N PRO A 427 -7.36 -33.55 0.74
CA PRO A 427 -6.05 -33.93 0.22
C PRO A 427 -5.50 -32.80 -0.66
N THR A 428 -4.23 -32.47 -0.49
CA THR A 428 -3.51 -31.55 -1.38
C THR A 428 -3.56 -32.09 -2.80
N HIS A 429 -4.04 -31.28 -3.73
CA HIS A 429 -4.40 -31.73 -5.07
C HIS A 429 -3.27 -31.67 -6.10
N LYS A 430 -2.04 -31.29 -5.70
CA LYS A 430 -0.89 -31.23 -6.62
C LYS A 430 0.27 -32.09 -6.16
N GLU A 431 0.81 -32.89 -7.07
CA GLU A 431 2.12 -33.50 -6.90
C GLU A 431 3.23 -32.51 -7.28
N ALA A 432 4.44 -32.69 -6.77
CA ALA A 432 5.57 -31.78 -7.04
C ALA A 432 5.84 -31.59 -8.55
N SER A 433 5.55 -32.62 -9.36
CA SER A 433 5.65 -32.59 -10.82
C SER A 433 4.60 -31.74 -11.52
N GLN A 434 3.58 -31.28 -10.80
CA GLN A 434 2.46 -30.49 -11.32
C GLN A 434 2.62 -28.98 -11.00
N ILE A 435 3.69 -28.60 -10.33
CA ILE A 435 3.99 -27.19 -10.00
C ILE A 435 4.80 -26.62 -11.16
N GLY A 436 4.23 -25.63 -11.85
CA GLY A 436 4.88 -24.93 -12.95
C GLY A 436 5.97 -23.95 -12.48
N PRO A 437 6.83 -23.47 -13.40
CA PRO A 437 7.73 -22.36 -13.10
C PRO A 437 6.91 -21.15 -12.63
N GLU A 438 7.28 -20.53 -11.53
CA GLU A 438 6.57 -19.40 -10.87
C GLU A 438 5.33 -19.78 -10.03
N GLU A 439 5.01 -21.08 -9.87
CA GLU A 439 3.96 -21.55 -8.97
C GLU A 439 4.52 -22.01 -7.63
N CYS A 440 3.79 -21.76 -6.55
CA CYS A 440 4.03 -22.33 -5.22
C CYS A 440 2.83 -23.16 -4.79
N ALA A 441 3.05 -24.35 -4.26
CA ALA A 441 2.01 -25.19 -3.70
C ALA A 441 2.45 -25.80 -2.36
N ILE A 442 1.49 -26.05 -1.47
CA ILE A 442 1.73 -26.81 -0.24
C ILE A 442 1.63 -28.29 -0.61
N LEU A 443 2.74 -28.99 -0.48
CA LEU A 443 2.80 -30.44 -0.63
C LEU A 443 2.62 -31.12 0.71
N GLN A 444 1.72 -32.09 0.80
CA GLN A 444 1.71 -33.00 1.94
C GLN A 444 2.93 -33.94 1.84
N ASN A 445 3.85 -33.77 2.75
CA ASN A 445 4.85 -34.81 2.99
C ASN A 445 4.11 -35.99 3.66
N ARG A 446 3.75 -37.00 2.90
CA ARG A 446 3.35 -38.28 3.49
C ARG A 446 4.61 -38.86 4.10
N GLY A 447 4.84 -38.53 5.38
CA GLY A 447 5.94 -39.05 6.15
C GLY A 447 5.98 -40.55 6.02
N GLY A 448 6.93 -41.01 5.26
CA GLY A 448 7.54 -42.30 5.48
C GLY A 448 8.52 -42.13 6.64
N GLU A 449 8.58 -43.11 7.47
CA GLU A 449 9.38 -43.32 8.66
C GLU A 449 10.77 -42.69 8.64
#